data_7edd50789170120a711e94241b06ed86
#
_entry.id   7edd50789170120a711e94241b06ed86
#
_cell.length_a   1.000
_cell.length_b   1.000
_cell.length_c   1.000
_cell.angle_alpha   90.00
_cell.angle_beta   90.00
_cell.angle_gamma   90.00
#
_symmetry.space_group_name_H-M   'P 1'
#
loop_
_entity.id
_entity.type
_entity.pdbx_description
1 polymer ?
#
loop_
_entity_poly.entity_id
_entity_poly.type
_entity_poly.pdbx_seq_one_letter_code
_entity_poly.pdbx_strand_id
1 'polypeptide(L)'
;IDLFPNCKVGISDHFSGTLSGPISYMLGARVFEKHVTLNRSWQGTDHSFALEPHGFRNFVRDIKRVPEMMPVKKDDTLGNEPVFIKLGKSIVAACDLNANDTIKIDDLSGKIFSEQYVPVRESVKFIGSRLNRSIKQGELIQYEDIDL
;
A
#
# COMPACT_ATOMS: atom_id res chain seq x y z
N ILE A 1 13.83 -3.59 26.53
CA ILE A 1 13.94 -2.16 26.13
C ILE A 1 13.45 -1.30 27.29
N ASP A 2 12.28 -1.59 27.83
CA ASP A 2 11.64 -0.79 28.89
C ASP A 2 12.45 -0.75 30.20
N LEU A 3 13.21 -1.82 30.49
CA LEU A 3 14.08 -1.89 31.67
C LEU A 3 15.35 -1.02 31.52
N PHE A 4 15.72 -0.64 30.31
CA PHE A 4 16.96 0.11 30.02
C PHE A 4 16.67 1.25 29.01
N PRO A 5 15.90 2.26 29.41
CA PRO A 5 15.41 3.29 28.48
C PRO A 5 16.53 4.16 27.86
N ASN A 6 17.67 4.23 28.52
CA ASN A 6 18.84 5.01 28.08
C ASN A 6 19.88 4.18 27.31
N CYS A 7 19.61 2.89 27.06
CA CYS A 7 20.52 1.99 26.36
C CYS A 7 19.98 1.67 24.95
N LYS A 8 20.89 1.61 23.98
CA LYS A 8 20.57 1.02 22.68
C LYS A 8 20.64 -0.50 22.80
N VAL A 9 19.52 -1.17 22.61
CA VAL A 9 19.43 -2.62 22.65
C VAL A 9 19.77 -3.18 21.27
N GLY A 10 20.52 -4.27 21.24
CA GLY A 10 20.87 -5.01 20.04
C GLY A 10 20.38 -6.45 20.08
N ILE A 11 20.61 -7.16 18.98
CA ILE A 11 20.40 -8.59 18.84
C ILE A 11 21.69 -9.27 18.38
N SER A 12 22.07 -10.37 19.04
CA SER A 12 23.02 -11.35 18.52
C SER A 12 22.21 -12.44 17.84
N ASP A 13 22.22 -12.43 16.51
CA ASP A 13 21.26 -13.18 15.70
C ASP A 13 21.85 -14.48 15.16
N HIS A 14 21.41 -15.59 15.72
CA HIS A 14 21.75 -16.95 15.32
C HIS A 14 20.64 -17.63 14.48
N PHE A 15 19.60 -16.90 14.13
CA PHE A 15 18.51 -17.47 13.34
C PHE A 15 18.88 -17.56 11.84
N SER A 16 18.46 -18.62 11.17
CA SER A 16 18.73 -18.78 9.74
C SER A 16 17.91 -17.78 8.91
N GLY A 17 18.58 -17.12 7.95
CA GLY A 17 17.92 -16.18 7.04
C GLY A 17 18.04 -14.72 7.46
N THR A 18 17.26 -13.85 6.81
CA THR A 18 17.41 -12.37 6.91
C THR A 18 16.26 -11.68 7.66
N LEU A 19 15.17 -12.40 7.95
CA LEU A 19 13.93 -11.81 8.47
C LEU A 19 14.07 -11.28 9.90
N SER A 20 14.91 -11.91 10.71
CA SER A 20 15.18 -11.53 12.11
C SER A 20 15.61 -10.06 12.27
N GLY A 21 16.41 -9.55 11.33
CA GLY A 21 16.89 -8.17 11.37
C GLY A 21 15.77 -7.13 11.31
N PRO A 22 14.95 -7.10 10.25
CA PRO A 22 13.78 -6.21 10.15
C PRO A 22 12.82 -6.32 11.34
N ILE A 23 12.47 -7.53 11.76
CA ILE A 23 11.58 -7.75 12.92
C ILE A 23 12.18 -7.15 14.20
N SER A 24 13.46 -7.43 14.46
CA SER A 24 14.14 -6.91 15.65
C SER A 24 14.23 -5.38 15.63
N TYR A 25 14.41 -4.78 14.45
CA TYR A 25 14.37 -3.32 14.31
C TYR A 25 12.99 -2.76 14.70
N MET A 26 11.91 -3.37 14.23
CA MET A 26 10.54 -2.97 14.57
C MET A 26 10.25 -3.11 16.07
N LEU A 27 10.86 -4.11 16.72
CA LEU A 27 10.78 -4.32 18.17
C LEU A 27 11.72 -3.41 18.98
N GLY A 28 12.48 -2.54 18.33
CA GLY A 28 13.28 -1.53 18.98
C GLY A 28 14.80 -1.79 19.00
N ALA A 29 15.28 -2.90 18.43
CA ALA A 29 16.71 -3.13 18.29
C ALA A 29 17.38 -2.07 17.38
N ARG A 30 18.60 -1.67 17.71
CA ARG A 30 19.37 -0.67 16.96
C ARG A 30 20.82 -1.12 16.68
N VAL A 31 21.22 -2.26 17.22
CA VAL A 31 22.50 -2.91 16.95
C VAL A 31 22.22 -4.33 16.52
N PHE A 32 22.91 -4.81 15.49
CA PHE A 32 22.66 -6.11 14.89
C PHE A 32 23.97 -6.84 14.68
N GLU A 33 24.12 -8.00 15.29
CA GLU A 33 25.21 -8.92 15.08
C GLU A 33 24.70 -10.15 14.34
N LYS A 34 25.43 -10.62 13.34
CA LYS A 34 25.04 -11.74 12.49
C LYS A 34 26.27 -12.50 12.01
N HIS A 35 26.21 -13.81 12.08
CA HIS A 35 27.23 -14.69 11.52
C HIS A 35 27.30 -14.60 9.98
N VAL A 36 28.51 -14.54 9.45
CA VAL A 36 28.78 -14.48 8.00
C VAL A 36 29.71 -15.62 7.60
N THR A 37 29.43 -16.24 6.45
CA THR A 37 30.26 -17.29 5.86
C THR A 37 30.41 -17.09 4.36
N LEU A 38 31.43 -17.63 3.77
CA LEU A 38 31.56 -17.71 2.31
C LEU A 38 30.77 -18.88 1.72
N ASN A 39 30.57 -19.95 2.52
CA ASN A 39 29.81 -21.12 2.07
C ASN A 39 29.14 -21.81 3.26
N ARG A 40 27.84 -21.91 3.24
CA ARG A 40 27.01 -22.52 4.29
C ARG A 40 27.17 -24.03 4.38
N SER A 41 27.68 -24.69 3.33
CA SER A 41 27.90 -26.14 3.31
C SER A 41 29.21 -26.57 3.97
N TRP A 42 30.06 -25.63 4.40
CA TRP A 42 31.29 -25.97 5.10
C TRP A 42 31.00 -26.62 6.46
N GLN A 43 31.89 -27.50 6.85
CA GLN A 43 31.82 -28.11 8.18
C GLN A 43 32.13 -27.07 9.26
N GLY A 44 31.28 -27.02 10.28
CA GLY A 44 31.42 -26.12 11.42
C GLY A 44 30.05 -25.81 12.03
N THR A 45 30.04 -25.39 13.28
CA THR A 45 28.81 -25.20 14.06
C THR A 45 27.91 -24.09 13.51
N ASP A 46 28.50 -23.04 12.94
CA ASP A 46 27.80 -21.78 12.68
C ASP A 46 27.54 -21.54 11.19
N HIS A 47 28.19 -22.30 10.30
CA HIS A 47 28.04 -22.09 8.86
C HIS A 47 26.59 -22.30 8.36
N SER A 48 25.84 -23.23 8.95
CA SER A 48 24.51 -23.60 8.49
C SER A 48 23.48 -22.49 8.60
N PHE A 49 23.59 -21.61 9.58
CA PHE A 49 22.69 -20.47 9.78
C PHE A 49 23.31 -19.12 9.44
N ALA A 50 24.63 -19.07 9.22
CA ALA A 50 25.32 -17.86 8.79
C ALA A 50 24.81 -17.32 7.44
N LEU A 51 25.01 -16.07 7.17
CA LEU A 51 24.67 -15.45 5.89
C LEU A 51 25.89 -15.47 4.96
N GLU A 52 25.66 -15.91 3.73
CA GLU A 52 26.61 -15.68 2.63
C GLU A 52 26.58 -14.20 2.19
N PRO A 53 27.57 -13.72 1.43
CA PRO A 53 27.69 -12.29 1.08
C PRO A 53 26.41 -11.66 0.51
N HIS A 54 25.67 -12.40 -0.35
CA HIS A 54 24.40 -11.93 -0.89
C HIS A 54 23.32 -11.81 0.18
N GLY A 55 23.19 -12.81 1.05
CA GLY A 55 22.27 -12.81 2.17
C GLY A 55 22.54 -11.68 3.15
N PHE A 56 23.83 -11.44 3.47
CA PHE A 56 24.23 -10.35 4.34
C PHE A 56 23.91 -8.97 3.75
N ARG A 57 24.12 -8.79 2.44
CA ARG A 57 23.71 -7.56 1.73
C ARG A 57 22.20 -7.32 1.85
N ASN A 58 21.41 -8.36 1.65
CA ASN A 58 19.95 -8.28 1.79
C ASN A 58 19.54 -7.95 3.24
N PHE A 59 20.14 -8.59 4.22
CA PHE A 59 19.90 -8.33 5.64
C PHE A 59 20.10 -6.85 5.99
N VAL A 60 21.25 -6.28 5.61
CA VAL A 60 21.56 -4.86 5.86
C VAL A 60 20.59 -3.93 5.11
N ARG A 61 20.32 -4.23 3.83
CA ARG A 61 19.37 -3.45 3.00
C ARG A 61 18.00 -3.40 3.65
N ASP A 62 17.50 -4.55 4.08
CA ASP A 62 16.12 -4.66 4.55
C ASP A 62 15.95 -3.99 5.92
N ILE A 63 16.93 -4.11 6.82
CA ILE A 63 16.94 -3.33 8.07
C ILE A 63 16.91 -1.83 7.80
N LYS A 64 17.70 -1.34 6.84
CA LYS A 64 17.73 0.09 6.48
C LYS A 64 16.42 0.61 5.87
N ARG A 65 15.66 -0.26 5.20
CA ARG A 65 14.38 0.09 4.59
C ARG A 65 13.22 0.18 5.59
N VAL A 66 13.29 -0.53 6.71
CA VAL A 66 12.21 -0.51 7.71
C VAL A 66 11.81 0.91 8.10
N PRO A 67 12.73 1.81 8.51
CA PRO A 67 12.36 3.17 8.89
C PRO A 67 11.76 4.00 7.76
N GLU A 68 12.07 3.67 6.49
CA GLU A 68 11.47 4.33 5.32
C GLU A 68 10.03 3.87 5.06
N MET A 69 9.70 2.64 5.48
CA MET A 69 8.37 2.03 5.30
C MET A 69 7.42 2.31 6.46
N MET A 70 7.94 2.62 7.65
CA MET A 70 7.15 2.82 8.86
C MET A 70 6.38 4.15 8.95
N PRO A 71 6.79 5.26 8.30
CA PRO A 71 6.07 6.51 8.42
C PRO A 71 4.61 6.36 7.95
N VAL A 72 3.69 6.79 8.79
CA VAL A 72 2.28 6.89 8.42
C VAL A 72 2.12 8.08 7.47
N LYS A 73 1.41 7.87 6.36
CA LYS A 73 1.06 8.96 5.46
C LYS A 73 0.18 9.97 6.20
N LYS A 74 0.41 11.25 5.95
CA LYS A 74 -0.45 12.30 6.49
C LYS A 74 -1.81 12.25 5.79
N ASP A 75 -2.88 12.53 6.53
CA ASP A 75 -4.25 12.47 6.02
C ASP A 75 -4.49 13.42 4.83
N ASP A 76 -3.80 14.56 4.81
CA ASP A 76 -3.86 15.56 3.72
C ASP A 76 -3.31 15.07 2.37
N THR A 77 -2.55 13.96 2.39
CA THR A 77 -1.99 13.35 1.17
C THR A 77 -2.76 12.13 0.69
N LEU A 78 -3.64 11.58 1.53
CA LEU A 78 -4.40 10.36 1.21
C LEU A 78 -5.40 10.62 0.06
N GLY A 79 -5.23 9.87 -1.02
CA GLY A 79 -6.10 9.98 -2.21
C GLY A 79 -5.78 11.13 -3.14
N ASN A 80 -4.77 11.96 -2.82
CA ASN A 80 -4.30 13.08 -3.64
C ASN A 80 -2.89 12.83 -4.22
N GLU A 81 -2.33 11.64 -4.01
CA GLU A 81 -1.05 11.28 -4.62
C GLU A 81 -1.16 11.24 -6.15
N PRO A 82 -0.10 11.61 -6.88
CA PRO A 82 -0.11 11.64 -8.35
C PRO A 82 -0.55 10.32 -8.98
N VAL A 83 -0.25 9.19 -8.34
CA VAL A 83 -0.67 7.86 -8.80
C VAL A 83 -2.19 7.68 -8.74
N PHE A 84 -2.86 8.21 -7.70
CA PHE A 84 -4.31 8.13 -7.58
C PHE A 84 -5.02 9.05 -8.58
N ILE A 85 -4.43 10.20 -8.87
CA ILE A 85 -4.96 11.10 -9.92
C ILE A 85 -4.82 10.42 -11.28
N LYS A 86 -3.65 9.84 -11.58
CA LYS A 86 -3.37 9.18 -12.87
C LYS A 86 -4.16 7.90 -13.09
N LEU A 87 -4.34 7.09 -12.04
CA LEU A 87 -4.97 5.77 -12.11
C LEU A 87 -6.37 5.74 -11.49
N GLY A 88 -6.83 6.88 -10.98
CA GLY A 88 -8.16 7.03 -10.39
C GLY A 88 -9.25 6.76 -11.43
N LYS A 89 -10.21 5.89 -11.06
CA LYS A 89 -11.39 5.65 -11.90
C LYS A 89 -12.43 6.73 -11.66
N SER A 90 -13.00 7.22 -12.76
CA SER A 90 -14.16 8.11 -12.74
C SER A 90 -15.45 7.30 -12.92
N ILE A 91 -16.56 7.81 -12.39
CA ILE A 91 -17.87 7.16 -12.45
C ILE A 91 -18.37 7.17 -13.90
N VAL A 92 -18.80 5.99 -14.37
CA VAL A 92 -19.49 5.83 -15.66
C VAL A 92 -20.74 4.97 -15.47
N ALA A 93 -21.68 5.08 -16.40
CA ALA A 93 -22.85 4.21 -16.44
C ALA A 93 -22.43 2.77 -16.77
N ALA A 94 -22.92 1.79 -15.99
CA ALA A 94 -22.71 0.36 -16.24
C ALA A 94 -23.64 -0.18 -17.33
N CYS A 95 -24.79 0.47 -17.55
CA CYS A 95 -25.79 0.17 -18.57
C CYS A 95 -26.39 1.47 -19.12
N ASP A 96 -27.27 1.38 -20.12
CA ASP A 96 -28.04 2.53 -20.59
C ASP A 96 -29.07 2.93 -19.50
N LEU A 97 -29.08 4.21 -19.16
CA LEU A 97 -29.96 4.82 -18.16
C LEU A 97 -30.81 5.90 -18.81
N ASN A 98 -32.06 6.02 -18.39
CA ASN A 98 -32.96 7.04 -18.91
C ASN A 98 -33.07 8.23 -17.98
N ALA A 99 -33.47 9.38 -18.52
CA ALA A 99 -33.81 10.54 -17.70
C ALA A 99 -34.94 10.15 -16.71
N ASN A 100 -34.83 10.66 -15.48
CA ASN A 100 -35.67 10.36 -14.33
C ASN A 100 -35.47 8.97 -13.67
N ASP A 101 -34.59 8.11 -14.19
CA ASP A 101 -34.18 6.89 -13.47
C ASP A 101 -33.51 7.23 -12.15
N THR A 102 -33.77 6.44 -11.12
CA THR A 102 -33.06 6.53 -9.86
C THR A 102 -31.85 5.62 -9.91
N ILE A 103 -30.65 6.20 -9.69
CA ILE A 103 -29.37 5.50 -9.76
C ILE A 103 -29.24 4.48 -8.62
N LYS A 104 -28.92 3.24 -8.98
CA LYS A 104 -28.59 2.14 -8.06
C LYS A 104 -27.09 1.84 -8.14
N ILE A 105 -26.57 1.10 -7.18
CA ILE A 105 -25.16 0.72 -7.16
C ILE A 105 -24.75 -0.07 -8.41
N ASP A 106 -25.63 -0.95 -8.91
CA ASP A 106 -25.37 -1.79 -10.08
C ASP A 106 -25.38 -0.99 -11.40
N ASP A 107 -25.92 0.22 -11.39
CA ASP A 107 -25.94 1.13 -12.54
C ASP A 107 -24.60 1.87 -12.70
N LEU A 108 -23.70 1.77 -11.71
CA LEU A 108 -22.43 2.48 -11.67
C LEU A 108 -21.25 1.55 -11.96
N SER A 109 -20.29 2.08 -12.69
CA SER A 109 -19.00 1.44 -12.95
C SER A 109 -17.87 2.46 -12.88
N GLY A 110 -16.64 2.02 -13.03
CA GLY A 110 -15.48 2.90 -12.98
C GLY A 110 -14.52 2.71 -14.14
N LYS A 111 -14.17 3.79 -14.84
CA LYS A 111 -13.23 3.79 -15.96
C LYS A 111 -12.12 4.82 -15.76
N ILE A 112 -10.91 4.51 -16.21
CA ILE A 112 -9.76 5.43 -16.22
C ILE A 112 -9.83 6.26 -17.49
N PHE A 113 -9.65 7.57 -17.35
CA PHE A 113 -9.56 8.53 -18.44
C PHE A 113 -8.21 9.26 -18.42
N SER A 114 -7.92 10.05 -19.44
CA SER A 114 -6.71 10.88 -19.49
C SER A 114 -6.64 11.94 -18.37
N GLU A 115 -7.79 12.36 -17.90
CA GLU A 115 -7.97 13.25 -16.75
C GLU A 115 -9.01 12.66 -15.79
N GLN A 116 -8.99 13.10 -14.54
CA GLN A 116 -9.93 12.63 -13.53
C GLN A 116 -11.19 13.50 -13.54
N TYR A 117 -12.35 12.84 -13.67
CA TYR A 117 -13.68 13.40 -13.46
C TYR A 117 -14.19 13.06 -12.06
N VAL A 118 -15.48 12.80 -11.88
CA VAL A 118 -16.02 12.41 -10.57
C VAL A 118 -15.45 11.04 -10.16
N PRO A 119 -14.65 10.98 -9.08
CA PRO A 119 -13.99 9.75 -8.68
C PRO A 119 -15.01 8.72 -8.14
N VAL A 120 -14.76 7.43 -8.40
CA VAL A 120 -15.64 6.32 -7.93
C VAL A 120 -15.85 6.35 -6.41
N ARG A 121 -14.89 6.83 -5.62
CA ARG A 121 -15.03 6.97 -4.15
C ARG A 121 -16.21 7.86 -3.74
N GLU A 122 -16.72 8.69 -4.65
CA GLU A 122 -17.85 9.57 -4.42
C GLU A 122 -19.19 8.98 -4.90
N SER A 123 -19.20 7.73 -5.37
CA SER A 123 -20.40 7.05 -5.87
C SER A 123 -21.59 7.07 -4.89
N VAL A 124 -21.32 7.06 -3.59
CA VAL A 124 -22.36 7.14 -2.54
C VAL A 124 -23.24 8.40 -2.70
N LYS A 125 -22.71 9.48 -3.24
CA LYS A 125 -23.46 10.74 -3.46
C LYS A 125 -24.43 10.63 -4.65
N PHE A 126 -24.23 9.67 -5.53
CA PHE A 126 -25.03 9.44 -6.74
C PHE A 126 -26.11 8.38 -6.52
N ILE A 127 -25.86 7.41 -5.63
CA ILE A 127 -26.82 6.34 -5.34
C ILE A 127 -28.07 6.93 -4.68
N GLY A 128 -29.23 6.65 -5.28
CA GLY A 128 -30.52 7.17 -4.84
C GLY A 128 -30.92 8.52 -5.46
N SER A 129 -30.00 9.22 -6.14
CA SER A 129 -30.33 10.44 -6.88
C SER A 129 -31.03 10.11 -8.18
N ARG A 130 -31.77 11.08 -8.73
CA ARG A 130 -32.50 10.95 -9.99
C ARG A 130 -31.72 11.60 -11.12
N LEU A 131 -31.61 10.93 -12.27
CA LEU A 131 -31.01 11.49 -13.48
C LEU A 131 -31.88 12.56 -14.13
N ASN A 132 -31.27 13.67 -14.52
CA ASN A 132 -31.91 14.73 -15.27
C ASN A 132 -31.78 14.58 -16.79
N ARG A 133 -30.97 13.65 -17.29
CA ARG A 133 -30.80 13.27 -18.68
C ARG A 133 -30.60 11.77 -18.86
N SER A 134 -30.78 11.27 -20.08
CA SER A 134 -30.39 9.90 -20.42
C SER A 134 -28.86 9.80 -20.60
N ILE A 135 -28.27 8.68 -20.14
CA ILE A 135 -26.83 8.39 -20.17
C ILE A 135 -26.62 7.01 -20.78
N LYS A 136 -25.71 6.88 -21.72
CA LYS A 136 -25.37 5.61 -22.35
C LYS A 136 -24.35 4.82 -21.54
N GLN A 137 -24.35 3.50 -21.71
CA GLN A 137 -23.36 2.63 -21.11
C GLN A 137 -21.93 3.10 -21.42
N GLY A 138 -21.10 3.23 -20.39
CA GLY A 138 -19.71 3.68 -20.45
C GLY A 138 -19.51 5.19 -20.55
N GLU A 139 -20.58 5.98 -20.62
CA GLU A 139 -20.58 7.44 -20.55
C GLU A 139 -20.35 7.90 -19.12
N LEU A 140 -19.66 9.04 -18.96
CA LEU A 140 -19.42 9.67 -17.66
C LEU A 140 -20.74 10.11 -17.00
N ILE A 141 -20.79 9.93 -15.68
CA ILE A 141 -21.85 10.52 -14.84
C ILE A 141 -21.19 11.62 -14.01
N GLN A 142 -21.73 12.84 -14.08
CA GLN A 142 -21.22 14.02 -13.41
C GLN A 142 -22.28 14.61 -12.47
N TYR A 143 -21.87 15.55 -11.62
CA TYR A 143 -22.79 16.17 -10.66
C TYR A 143 -23.95 16.91 -11.32
N GLU A 144 -23.72 17.49 -12.50
CA GLU A 144 -24.75 18.15 -13.30
C GLU A 144 -25.81 17.20 -13.90
N ASP A 145 -25.54 15.89 -13.90
CA ASP A 145 -26.45 14.87 -14.44
C ASP A 145 -27.48 14.39 -13.43
N ILE A 146 -27.40 14.82 -12.18
CA ILE A 146 -28.26 14.38 -11.09
C ILE A 146 -28.98 15.54 -10.41
N ASP A 147 -30.19 15.27 -9.94
CA ASP A 147 -30.90 16.14 -9.00
C ASP A 147 -30.45 15.77 -7.59
N LEU A 148 -29.81 16.72 -6.88
CA LEU A 148 -29.32 16.57 -5.52
C LEU A 148 -30.41 16.83 -4.48
#